data_52587bfedc7a72fdadc7c7353c7c2880
#
_entry.id   52587bfedc7a72fdadc7c7353c7c2880
#
_cell.length_a   1.000
_cell.length_b   1.000
_cell.length_c   1.000
_cell.angle_alpha   90.00
_cell.angle_beta   90.00
_cell.angle_gamma   90.00
#
_symmetry.space_group_name_H-M   'P 1'
#
loop_
_entity.id
_entity.type
_entity.pdbx_description
1 polymer ?
#
loop_
_entity_poly.entity_id
_entity_poly.type
_entity_poly.pdbx_seq_one_letter_code
_entity_poly.pdbx_strand_id
1 'polypeptide(L)'
;MFEKAFQRHELDWRYLSVEVAEDAIEDALRGIRAMGFAGGNCVRPYCRQVGPFLDHLGTTAERTGLVNLIRRDGQGLVGENTEGKGLVQAVRAVRESPPRRVLLFGSGNLAGAAALELADAGAEDLVVVSRSEEHAGSLVELLRRHYEIAAKSVPWENSAEFPSEIDLVINATPVGTEAVDGVPPMDWQLLSANAVVVDANLEETVPPFLQAATERELATVNGLDVFLEQAAFDFRLWTGIEPERTVMREAVEEYLEL
;
A
#
# COMPACT_ATOMS: atom_id res chain seq x y z
N MET A 1 2.82 -12.73 -12.98
CA MET A 1 1.69 -12.72 -12.03
C MET A 1 0.35 -12.55 -12.74
N PHE A 2 -0.06 -11.36 -13.24
CA PHE A 2 -1.38 -11.15 -13.87
C PHE A 2 -1.66 -12.08 -15.05
N GLU A 3 -0.70 -12.34 -15.93
CA GLU A 3 -0.85 -13.29 -17.04
C GLU A 3 -1.25 -14.69 -16.57
N LYS A 4 -0.62 -15.21 -15.49
CA LYS A 4 -0.98 -16.51 -14.92
C LYS A 4 -2.38 -16.49 -14.29
N ALA A 5 -2.76 -15.38 -13.65
CA ALA A 5 -4.10 -15.20 -13.09
C ALA A 5 -5.17 -15.12 -14.19
N PHE A 6 -4.91 -14.41 -15.30
CA PHE A 6 -5.82 -14.39 -16.46
C PHE A 6 -6.01 -15.79 -17.06
N GLN A 7 -4.92 -16.53 -17.27
CA GLN A 7 -4.97 -17.90 -17.77
C GLN A 7 -5.76 -18.83 -16.85
N ARG A 8 -5.55 -18.71 -15.53
CA ARG A 8 -6.24 -19.52 -14.53
C ARG A 8 -7.76 -19.33 -14.56
N HIS A 9 -8.21 -18.12 -14.86
CA HIS A 9 -9.63 -17.76 -14.98
C HIS A 9 -10.16 -17.79 -16.42
N GLU A 10 -9.41 -18.41 -17.35
CA GLU A 10 -9.77 -18.56 -18.77
C GLU A 10 -10.08 -17.20 -19.45
N LEU A 11 -9.44 -16.12 -19.00
CA LEU A 11 -9.56 -14.79 -19.59
C LEU A 11 -8.54 -14.65 -20.74
N ASP A 12 -9.03 -14.32 -21.94
CA ASP A 12 -8.15 -13.98 -23.08
C ASP A 12 -7.66 -12.52 -22.97
N TRP A 13 -6.99 -12.23 -21.88
CA TRP A 13 -6.41 -10.93 -21.57
C TRP A 13 -4.89 -11.00 -21.61
N ARG A 14 -4.28 -9.81 -21.79
CA ARG A 14 -2.82 -9.64 -21.77
C ARG A 14 -2.46 -8.48 -20.88
N TYR A 15 -1.35 -8.60 -20.17
CA TYR A 15 -0.74 -7.54 -19.38
C TYR A 15 0.56 -7.09 -20.03
N LEU A 16 0.61 -5.84 -20.46
CA LEU A 16 1.72 -5.28 -21.21
C LEU A 16 2.38 -4.16 -20.41
N SER A 17 3.72 -4.19 -20.35
CA SER A 17 4.49 -3.05 -19.86
C SER A 17 4.69 -2.06 -21.00
N VAL A 18 4.34 -0.80 -20.78
CA VAL A 18 4.43 0.26 -21.78
C VAL A 18 5.24 1.40 -21.18
N GLU A 19 6.30 1.80 -21.89
CA GLU A 19 7.05 3.00 -21.54
C GLU A 19 6.37 4.22 -22.16
N VAL A 20 6.16 5.26 -21.34
CA VAL A 20 5.49 6.50 -21.74
C VAL A 20 6.42 7.66 -21.42
N ALA A 21 6.65 8.57 -22.35
CA ALA A 21 7.38 9.81 -22.08
C ALA A 21 6.55 10.73 -21.15
N GLU A 22 7.21 11.51 -20.30
CA GLU A 22 6.52 12.33 -19.30
C GLU A 22 5.54 13.36 -19.93
N ASP A 23 5.85 13.89 -21.10
CA ASP A 23 5.03 14.82 -21.84
C ASP A 23 3.92 14.14 -22.67
N ALA A 24 3.90 12.81 -22.74
CA ALA A 24 2.94 12.03 -23.55
C ALA A 24 1.84 11.34 -22.70
N ILE A 25 1.72 11.64 -21.41
CA ILE A 25 0.74 11.00 -20.51
C ILE A 25 -0.70 11.14 -21.03
N GLU A 26 -1.09 12.35 -21.47
CA GLU A 26 -2.43 12.59 -22.00
C GLU A 26 -2.72 11.76 -23.25
N ASP A 27 -1.75 11.69 -24.16
CA ASP A 27 -1.89 10.92 -25.41
C ASP A 27 -1.90 9.41 -25.12
N ALA A 28 -1.12 8.95 -24.14
CA ALA A 28 -1.16 7.56 -23.69
C ALA A 28 -2.55 7.17 -23.14
N LEU A 29 -3.16 8.03 -22.30
CA LEU A 29 -4.51 7.80 -21.78
C LEU A 29 -5.59 7.86 -22.87
N ARG A 30 -5.44 8.74 -23.87
CA ARG A 30 -6.29 8.72 -25.08
C ARG A 30 -6.15 7.41 -25.84
N GLY A 31 -4.91 6.91 -25.96
CA GLY A 31 -4.61 5.61 -26.57
C GLY A 31 -5.26 4.46 -25.82
N ILE A 32 -5.17 4.42 -24.50
CA ILE A 32 -5.84 3.42 -23.62
C ILE A 32 -7.35 3.41 -23.89
N ARG A 33 -7.98 4.60 -24.00
CA ARG A 33 -9.40 4.71 -24.35
C ARG A 33 -9.70 4.16 -25.75
N ALA A 34 -8.96 4.64 -26.75
CA ALA A 34 -9.21 4.32 -28.16
C ALA A 34 -8.97 2.83 -28.49
N MET A 35 -7.96 2.22 -27.89
CA MET A 35 -7.62 0.80 -28.09
C MET A 35 -8.46 -0.14 -27.23
N GLY A 36 -9.30 0.37 -26.34
CA GLY A 36 -10.19 -0.47 -25.53
C GLY A 36 -9.49 -1.24 -24.41
N PHE A 37 -8.38 -0.74 -23.85
CA PHE A 37 -7.78 -1.35 -22.67
C PHE A 37 -8.76 -1.37 -21.50
N ALA A 38 -8.72 -2.44 -20.71
CA ALA A 38 -9.53 -2.55 -19.48
C ALA A 38 -9.02 -1.61 -18.37
N GLY A 39 -7.73 -1.29 -18.38
CA GLY A 39 -7.08 -0.41 -17.43
C GLY A 39 -5.57 -0.54 -17.47
N GLY A 40 -4.90 -0.16 -16.38
CA GLY A 40 -3.46 -0.27 -16.23
C GLY A 40 -2.98 0.16 -14.85
N ASN A 41 -1.77 -0.23 -14.48
CA ASN A 41 -1.08 0.31 -13.31
C ASN A 41 -0.24 1.53 -13.69
N CYS A 42 -0.20 2.50 -12.80
CA CYS A 42 0.67 3.66 -12.90
C CYS A 42 1.78 3.58 -11.87
N VAL A 43 3.02 3.65 -12.32
CA VAL A 43 4.20 3.68 -11.46
C VAL A 43 4.74 5.10 -11.32
N ARG A 44 5.65 5.33 -10.40
CA ARG A 44 6.35 6.62 -10.30
C ARG A 44 7.15 6.90 -11.58
N PRO A 45 7.22 8.17 -12.05
CA PRO A 45 6.65 9.38 -11.43
C PRO A 45 5.17 9.65 -11.76
N TYR A 46 4.55 8.87 -12.64
CA TYR A 46 3.26 9.15 -13.29
C TYR A 46 2.05 9.11 -12.35
N CYS A 47 2.13 8.38 -11.24
CA CYS A 47 1.02 8.21 -10.30
C CYS A 47 0.46 9.54 -9.73
N ARG A 48 1.25 10.64 -9.75
CA ARG A 48 0.79 11.99 -9.38
C ARG A 48 0.27 12.81 -10.55
N GLN A 49 0.61 12.41 -11.77
CA GLN A 49 0.40 13.23 -12.96
C GLN A 49 -0.85 12.81 -13.74
N VAL A 50 -1.27 11.55 -13.63
CA VAL A 50 -2.38 11.00 -14.44
C VAL A 50 -3.77 11.49 -14.01
N GLY A 51 -3.94 11.85 -12.73
CA GLY A 51 -5.23 12.23 -12.15
C GLY A 51 -6.04 13.24 -12.98
N PRO A 52 -5.46 14.39 -13.43
CA PRO A 52 -6.16 15.40 -14.21
C PRO A 52 -6.73 14.92 -15.56
N PHE A 53 -6.24 13.81 -16.10
CA PHE A 53 -6.65 13.26 -17.40
C PHE A 53 -7.66 12.10 -17.28
N LEU A 54 -8.11 11.81 -16.06
CA LEU A 54 -9.10 10.76 -15.76
C LEU A 54 -10.47 11.39 -15.55
N ASP A 55 -11.53 10.62 -15.79
CA ASP A 55 -12.90 11.13 -15.66
C ASP A 55 -13.35 11.21 -14.20
N HIS A 56 -12.87 10.27 -13.38
CA HIS A 56 -13.17 10.21 -11.95
C HIS A 56 -11.98 9.68 -11.16
N LEU A 57 -11.94 9.99 -9.86
CA LEU A 57 -10.99 9.43 -8.92
C LEU A 57 -11.77 8.71 -7.80
N GLY A 58 -11.26 7.54 -7.40
CA GLY A 58 -11.69 6.88 -6.17
C GLY A 58 -11.26 7.69 -4.95
N THR A 59 -11.94 7.48 -3.81
CA THR A 59 -11.79 8.30 -2.59
C THR A 59 -10.33 8.42 -2.13
N THR A 60 -9.60 7.31 -2.08
CA THR A 60 -8.19 7.31 -1.63
C THR A 60 -7.29 8.00 -2.64
N ALA A 61 -7.53 7.81 -3.96
CA ALA A 61 -6.80 8.50 -5.01
C ALA A 61 -7.06 10.02 -4.97
N GLU A 62 -8.30 10.45 -4.78
CA GLU A 62 -8.67 11.86 -4.65
C GLU A 62 -7.98 12.53 -3.45
N ARG A 63 -8.04 11.88 -2.28
CA ARG A 63 -7.47 12.42 -1.03
C ARG A 63 -5.93 12.46 -1.04
N THR A 64 -5.29 11.45 -1.62
CA THR A 64 -3.81 11.38 -1.69
C THR A 64 -3.22 12.14 -2.88
N GLY A 65 -4.03 12.41 -3.90
CA GLY A 65 -3.55 12.88 -5.19
C GLY A 65 -2.72 11.85 -5.95
N LEU A 66 -2.87 10.57 -5.66
CA LEU A 66 -2.07 9.46 -6.19
C LEU A 66 -2.96 8.41 -6.83
N VAL A 67 -2.66 8.05 -8.06
CA VAL A 67 -3.31 6.98 -8.82
C VAL A 67 -2.27 5.91 -9.14
N ASN A 68 -2.41 4.72 -8.58
CA ASN A 68 -1.59 3.56 -8.94
C ASN A 68 -2.32 2.58 -9.87
N LEU A 69 -3.63 2.71 -9.97
CA LEU A 69 -4.49 1.87 -10.82
C LEU A 69 -5.44 2.73 -11.63
N ILE A 70 -5.56 2.42 -12.92
CA ILE A 70 -6.60 2.93 -13.80
C ILE A 70 -7.51 1.77 -14.17
N ARG A 71 -8.82 1.96 -14.08
CA ARG A 71 -9.82 1.00 -14.56
C ARG A 71 -10.81 1.69 -15.49
N ARG A 72 -11.37 0.90 -16.39
CA ARG A 72 -12.46 1.35 -17.24
C ARG A 72 -13.78 1.22 -16.49
N ASP A 73 -14.62 2.25 -16.61
CA ASP A 73 -16.02 2.24 -16.13
C ASP A 73 -16.91 2.79 -17.24
N GLY A 74 -17.60 1.91 -17.93
CA GLY A 74 -18.31 2.27 -19.14
C GLY A 74 -17.38 2.86 -20.21
N GLN A 75 -17.60 4.12 -20.58
CA GLN A 75 -16.75 4.84 -21.52
C GLN A 75 -15.63 5.66 -20.84
N GLY A 76 -15.69 5.77 -19.51
CA GLY A 76 -14.75 6.56 -18.72
C GLY A 76 -13.55 5.76 -18.21
N LEU A 77 -12.54 6.49 -17.72
CA LEU A 77 -11.41 5.96 -16.97
C LEU A 77 -11.47 6.49 -15.54
N VAL A 78 -11.37 5.60 -14.58
CA VAL A 78 -11.37 5.90 -13.15
C VAL A 78 -9.98 5.61 -12.59
N GLY A 79 -9.41 6.57 -11.87
CA GLY A 79 -8.17 6.39 -11.14
C GLY A 79 -8.41 5.94 -9.72
N GLU A 80 -7.72 4.91 -9.29
CA GLU A 80 -7.80 4.36 -7.94
C GLU A 80 -6.42 4.41 -7.26
N ASN A 81 -6.43 4.41 -5.92
CA ASN A 81 -5.25 4.10 -5.14
C ASN A 81 -5.53 2.85 -4.32
N THR A 82 -4.86 1.76 -4.67
CA THR A 82 -5.07 0.42 -4.09
C THR A 82 -3.94 0.00 -3.15
N GLU A 83 -2.86 0.80 -3.02
CA GLU A 83 -1.70 0.48 -2.18
C GLU A 83 -2.11 0.25 -0.71
N GLY A 84 -2.86 1.19 -0.13
CA GLY A 84 -3.33 1.07 1.25
C GLY A 84 -4.34 -0.07 1.44
N LYS A 85 -5.17 -0.36 0.42
CA LYS A 85 -6.13 -1.46 0.44
C LYS A 85 -5.42 -2.82 0.53
N GLY A 86 -4.34 -3.00 -0.23
CA GLY A 86 -3.49 -4.19 -0.17
C GLY A 86 -2.93 -4.40 1.24
N LEU A 87 -2.36 -3.36 1.85
CA LEU A 87 -1.81 -3.42 3.19
C LEU A 87 -2.88 -3.79 4.24
N VAL A 88 -4.03 -3.12 4.23
CA VAL A 88 -5.13 -3.41 5.17
C VAL A 88 -5.63 -4.84 4.99
N GLN A 89 -5.72 -5.33 3.75
CA GLN A 89 -6.15 -6.70 3.49
C GLN A 89 -5.13 -7.73 3.97
N ALA A 90 -3.83 -7.50 3.78
CA ALA A 90 -2.77 -8.35 4.29
C ALA A 90 -2.77 -8.43 5.83
N VAL A 91 -3.01 -7.30 6.51
CA VAL A 91 -3.18 -7.26 7.97
C VAL A 91 -4.42 -8.06 8.40
N ARG A 92 -5.54 -7.95 7.68
CA ARG A 92 -6.77 -8.72 7.97
C ARG A 92 -6.59 -10.24 7.82
N ALA A 93 -5.66 -10.68 7.01
CA ALA A 93 -5.37 -12.11 6.84
C ALA A 93 -4.74 -12.75 8.11
N VAL A 94 -4.08 -11.94 8.94
CA VAL A 94 -3.40 -12.39 10.17
C VAL A 94 -4.06 -11.88 11.46
N ARG A 95 -5.04 -10.96 11.34
CA ARG A 95 -5.76 -10.37 12.48
C ARG A 95 -7.23 -10.17 12.15
N GLU A 96 -8.13 -10.77 12.91
CA GLU A 96 -9.58 -10.67 12.68
C GLU A 96 -10.14 -9.29 13.01
N SER A 97 -9.68 -8.66 14.09
CA SER A 97 -10.18 -7.36 14.53
C SER A 97 -9.39 -6.20 13.90
N PRO A 98 -10.05 -5.12 13.45
CA PRO A 98 -9.34 -3.93 12.98
C PRO A 98 -8.38 -3.38 14.04
N PRO A 99 -7.18 -2.94 13.66
CA PRO A 99 -6.26 -2.29 14.58
C PRO A 99 -6.82 -0.92 14.98
N ARG A 100 -6.74 -0.59 16.27
CA ARG A 100 -7.21 0.69 16.82
C ARG A 100 -6.08 1.70 17.00
N ARG A 101 -4.89 1.23 17.43
CA ARG A 101 -3.71 2.05 17.68
C ARG A 101 -2.58 1.66 16.74
N VAL A 102 -2.22 2.58 15.87
CA VAL A 102 -1.27 2.35 14.76
C VAL A 102 -0.03 3.20 14.92
N LEU A 103 1.13 2.59 14.82
CA LEU A 103 2.42 3.26 14.67
C LEU A 103 2.92 3.07 13.24
N LEU A 104 3.01 4.17 12.49
CA LEU A 104 3.38 4.17 11.08
C LEU A 104 4.72 4.86 10.87
N PHE A 105 5.74 4.09 10.54
CA PHE A 105 7.04 4.59 10.09
C PHE A 105 6.96 4.96 8.61
N GLY A 106 7.15 6.23 8.31
CA GLY A 106 7.11 6.81 6.97
C GLY A 106 5.95 7.77 6.74
N SER A 107 6.12 8.67 5.78
CA SER A 107 5.12 9.65 5.33
C SER A 107 5.08 9.76 3.81
N GLY A 108 5.51 8.68 3.12
CA GLY A 108 5.48 8.58 1.65
C GLY A 108 4.12 8.14 1.10
N ASN A 109 4.10 7.78 -0.19
CA ASN A 109 2.87 7.42 -0.91
C ASN A 109 2.11 6.26 -0.25
N LEU A 110 2.79 5.13 -0.02
CA LEU A 110 2.19 3.98 0.65
C LEU A 110 1.72 4.32 2.07
N ALA A 111 2.54 5.05 2.84
CA ALA A 111 2.16 5.47 4.20
C ALA A 111 0.87 6.31 4.19
N GLY A 112 0.74 7.25 3.26
CA GLY A 112 -0.46 8.06 3.09
C GLY A 112 -1.69 7.24 2.73
N ALA A 113 -1.56 6.35 1.76
CA ALA A 113 -2.65 5.46 1.36
C ALA A 113 -3.06 4.50 2.49
N ALA A 114 -2.07 3.89 3.17
CA ALA A 114 -2.32 2.99 4.30
C ALA A 114 -3.02 3.70 5.47
N ALA A 115 -2.58 4.91 5.82
CA ALA A 115 -3.16 5.70 6.92
C ALA A 115 -4.64 6.02 6.68
N LEU A 116 -5.02 6.39 5.44
CA LEU A 116 -6.42 6.65 5.08
C LEU A 116 -7.27 5.37 5.16
N GLU A 117 -6.78 4.26 4.58
CA GLU A 117 -7.51 2.98 4.59
C GLU A 117 -7.62 2.38 6.00
N LEU A 118 -6.63 2.60 6.87
CA LEU A 118 -6.69 2.20 8.27
C LEU A 118 -7.71 3.04 9.06
N ALA A 119 -7.77 4.35 8.78
CA ALA A 119 -8.81 5.21 9.36
C ALA A 119 -10.22 4.80 8.90
N ASP A 120 -10.39 4.49 7.60
CA ASP A 120 -11.65 3.93 7.07
C ASP A 120 -11.98 2.56 7.70
N ALA A 121 -10.97 1.76 8.06
CA ALA A 121 -11.14 0.49 8.73
C ALA A 121 -11.43 0.60 10.25
N GLY A 122 -11.40 1.80 10.82
CA GLY A 122 -11.75 2.05 12.22
C GLY A 122 -10.56 2.26 13.16
N ALA A 123 -9.38 2.60 12.66
CA ALA A 123 -8.28 3.04 13.52
C ALA A 123 -8.66 4.32 14.27
N GLU A 124 -8.37 4.37 15.57
CA GLU A 124 -8.74 5.46 16.47
C GLU A 124 -7.57 6.39 16.81
N ASP A 125 -6.36 5.82 16.84
CA ASP A 125 -5.12 6.54 17.14
C ASP A 125 -4.04 6.14 16.14
N LEU A 126 -3.45 7.13 15.46
CA LEU A 126 -2.43 6.91 14.44
C LEU A 126 -1.25 7.86 14.66
N VAL A 127 -0.09 7.30 14.93
CA VAL A 127 1.16 8.04 15.09
C VAL A 127 2.03 7.85 13.87
N VAL A 128 2.32 8.95 13.17
CA VAL A 128 3.22 8.98 12.01
C VAL A 128 4.62 9.31 12.47
N VAL A 129 5.56 8.39 12.28
CA VAL A 129 6.98 8.59 12.60
C VAL A 129 7.75 8.85 11.32
N SER A 130 8.36 10.02 11.19
CA SER A 130 9.05 10.41 9.96
C SER A 130 10.25 11.32 10.22
N ARG A 131 11.24 11.24 9.31
CA ARG A 131 12.35 12.19 9.24
C ARG A 131 11.92 13.55 8.66
N SER A 132 10.83 13.59 7.90
CA SER A 132 10.26 14.80 7.33
C SER A 132 9.04 15.25 8.15
N GLU A 133 9.23 16.27 8.98
CA GLU A 133 8.14 16.88 9.76
C GLU A 133 7.04 17.45 8.84
N GLU A 134 7.42 18.05 7.70
CA GLU A 134 6.49 18.63 6.74
C GLU A 134 5.55 17.57 6.15
N HIS A 135 6.11 16.46 5.64
CA HIS A 135 5.30 15.39 5.07
C HIS A 135 4.44 14.68 6.12
N ALA A 136 5.00 14.45 7.32
CA ALA A 136 4.24 13.85 8.41
C ALA A 136 3.10 14.77 8.89
N GLY A 137 3.37 16.07 9.04
CA GLY A 137 2.37 17.08 9.37
C GLY A 137 1.24 17.14 8.33
N SER A 138 1.58 17.15 7.06
CA SER A 138 0.60 17.14 5.97
C SER A 138 -0.29 15.88 6.00
N LEU A 139 0.29 14.71 6.30
CA LEU A 139 -0.48 13.46 6.44
C LEU A 139 -1.42 13.50 7.66
N VAL A 140 -0.94 14.01 8.79
CA VAL A 140 -1.76 14.19 10.00
C VAL A 140 -2.92 15.15 9.76
N GLU A 141 -2.67 16.27 9.07
CA GLU A 141 -3.73 17.21 8.70
C GLU A 141 -4.76 16.59 7.75
N LEU A 142 -4.30 15.80 6.77
CA LEU A 142 -5.17 15.06 5.86
C LEU A 142 -6.10 14.09 6.62
N LEU A 143 -5.56 13.33 7.57
CA LEU A 143 -6.33 12.43 8.41
C LEU A 143 -7.38 13.18 9.23
N ARG A 144 -6.97 14.23 9.97
CA ARG A 144 -7.87 15.04 10.80
C ARG A 144 -8.97 15.75 10.03
N ARG A 145 -8.72 16.07 8.76
CA ARG A 145 -9.70 16.72 7.88
C ARG A 145 -10.85 15.80 7.47
N HIS A 146 -10.56 14.50 7.33
CA HIS A 146 -11.49 13.55 6.77
C HIS A 146 -12.03 12.52 7.77
N TYR A 147 -11.40 12.42 8.96
CA TYR A 147 -11.74 11.41 9.95
C TYR A 147 -11.73 11.97 11.37
N GLU A 148 -12.57 11.38 12.21
CA GLU A 148 -12.51 11.59 13.67
C GLU A 148 -11.46 10.64 14.29
N ILE A 149 -10.19 10.92 14.06
CA ILE A 149 -9.06 10.11 14.51
C ILE A 149 -8.07 10.94 15.32
N ALA A 150 -7.54 10.39 16.40
CA ALA A 150 -6.41 10.96 17.10
C ALA A 150 -5.14 10.69 16.27
N ALA A 151 -4.71 11.70 15.50
CA ALA A 151 -3.51 11.58 14.69
C ALA A 151 -2.44 12.58 15.15
N LYS A 152 -1.18 12.14 15.25
CA LYS A 152 -0.03 13.00 15.53
C LYS A 152 1.20 12.56 14.74
N SER A 153 2.14 13.48 14.53
CA SER A 153 3.46 13.17 14.03
C SER A 153 4.49 13.19 15.14
N VAL A 154 5.47 12.29 15.04
CA VAL A 154 6.60 12.19 15.96
C VAL A 154 7.89 12.15 15.14
N PRO A 155 8.92 12.91 15.50
CA PRO A 155 10.22 12.80 14.86
C PRO A 155 10.82 11.40 14.99
N TRP A 156 11.62 10.99 13.99
CA TRP A 156 12.19 9.65 13.93
C TRP A 156 13.03 9.27 15.18
N GLU A 157 13.69 10.22 15.76
CA GLU A 157 14.60 10.01 16.91
C GLU A 157 13.89 10.00 18.26
N ASN A 158 12.58 10.30 18.31
CA ASN A 158 11.86 10.52 19.57
C ASN A 158 10.90 9.37 19.90
N SER A 159 11.42 8.17 20.12
CA SER A 159 10.63 7.00 20.49
C SER A 159 9.92 7.11 21.86
N ALA A 160 10.36 8.05 22.72
CA ALA A 160 9.73 8.29 24.02
C ALA A 160 8.29 8.86 23.92
N GLU A 161 7.90 9.38 22.75
CA GLU A 161 6.55 9.88 22.51
C GLU A 161 5.60 8.85 21.86
N PHE A 162 6.05 7.61 21.68
CA PHE A 162 5.19 6.56 21.14
C PHE A 162 4.08 6.19 22.14
N PRO A 163 2.87 5.86 21.67
CA PRO A 163 1.80 5.41 22.55
C PRO A 163 2.09 4.00 23.09
N SER A 164 1.41 3.61 24.16
CA SER A 164 1.36 2.24 24.65
C SER A 164 0.18 1.48 24.01
N GLU A 165 0.18 0.14 24.15
CA GLU A 165 -0.88 -0.71 23.64
C GLU A 165 -1.07 -0.58 22.11
N ILE A 166 0.05 -0.52 21.38
CA ILE A 166 0.04 -0.47 19.91
C ILE A 166 -0.43 -1.80 19.36
N ASP A 167 -1.41 -1.77 18.49
CA ASP A 167 -2.00 -2.93 17.82
C ASP A 167 -1.34 -3.26 16.50
N LEU A 168 -0.83 -2.26 15.80
CA LEU A 168 -0.25 -2.39 14.48
C LEU A 168 0.95 -1.46 14.34
N VAL A 169 2.07 -2.03 13.91
CA VAL A 169 3.25 -1.27 13.52
C VAL A 169 3.53 -1.51 12.05
N ILE A 170 3.81 -0.44 11.31
CA ILE A 170 4.07 -0.51 9.87
C ILE A 170 5.39 0.19 9.56
N ASN A 171 6.31 -0.52 8.92
CA ASN A 171 7.45 0.08 8.23
C ASN A 171 7.06 0.33 6.76
N ALA A 172 6.79 1.58 6.42
CA ALA A 172 6.57 2.07 5.06
C ALA A 172 7.73 3.00 4.60
N THR A 173 8.93 2.74 5.13
CA THR A 173 10.18 3.42 4.76
C THR A 173 11.13 2.45 4.09
N PRO A 174 12.18 2.92 3.40
CA PRO A 174 13.22 2.04 2.86
C PRO A 174 14.22 1.52 3.92
N VAL A 175 14.01 1.79 5.22
CA VAL A 175 14.88 1.26 6.28
C VAL A 175 14.71 -0.26 6.37
N GLY A 176 15.82 -1.00 6.35
CA GLY A 176 15.86 -2.45 6.31
C GLY A 176 16.04 -3.02 4.91
N THR A 177 16.26 -2.18 3.89
CA THR A 177 16.64 -2.59 2.52
C THR A 177 18.14 -2.51 2.31
N GLU A 178 18.65 -3.08 1.21
CA GLU A 178 20.06 -2.94 0.81
C GLU A 178 20.51 -1.47 0.70
N ALA A 179 19.59 -0.58 0.30
CA ALA A 179 19.88 0.84 0.12
C ALA A 179 19.93 1.62 1.45
N VAL A 180 19.20 1.18 2.48
CA VAL A 180 19.11 1.85 3.78
C VAL A 180 19.13 0.82 4.91
N ASP A 181 20.30 0.51 5.39
CA ASP A 181 20.51 -0.43 6.49
C ASP A 181 19.85 0.03 7.80
N GLY A 182 19.56 -0.93 8.68
CA GLY A 182 19.01 -0.72 10.01
C GLY A 182 17.60 -1.26 10.22
N VAL A 183 17.02 -0.84 11.33
CA VAL A 183 15.61 -1.16 11.69
C VAL A 183 14.91 0.11 12.18
N PRO A 184 13.59 0.23 12.02
CA PRO A 184 12.84 1.32 12.64
C PRO A 184 13.06 1.37 14.16
N PRO A 185 13.16 2.56 14.77
CA PRO A 185 13.40 2.71 16.21
C PRO A 185 12.14 2.31 16.99
N MET A 186 12.06 1.05 17.43
CA MET A 186 10.89 0.50 18.08
C MET A 186 11.17 0.11 19.53
N ASP A 187 10.35 0.60 20.45
CA ASP A 187 10.26 0.03 21.80
C ASP A 187 9.18 -1.08 21.81
N TRP A 188 9.64 -2.32 21.79
CA TRP A 188 8.78 -3.50 21.71
C TRP A 188 7.87 -3.69 22.93
N GLN A 189 8.17 -3.03 24.06
CA GLN A 189 7.34 -3.11 25.28
C GLN A 189 6.03 -2.31 25.15
N LEU A 190 5.94 -1.44 24.15
CA LEU A 190 4.75 -0.64 23.86
C LEU A 190 3.68 -1.40 23.07
N LEU A 191 4.00 -2.58 22.57
CA LEU A 191 3.09 -3.39 21.78
C LEU A 191 2.09 -4.16 22.64
N SER A 192 0.86 -4.27 22.16
CA SER A 192 -0.11 -5.21 22.71
C SER A 192 0.32 -6.66 22.38
N ALA A 193 -0.13 -7.62 23.20
CA ALA A 193 0.21 -9.03 23.00
C ALA A 193 -0.24 -9.61 21.65
N ASN A 194 -1.24 -8.99 21.01
CA ASN A 194 -1.80 -9.40 19.73
C ASN A 194 -1.43 -8.39 18.62
N ALA A 195 -0.35 -7.64 18.79
CA ALA A 195 0.08 -6.68 17.78
C ALA A 195 0.53 -7.38 16.49
N VAL A 196 0.33 -6.71 15.37
CA VAL A 196 0.86 -7.11 14.06
C VAL A 196 1.99 -6.16 13.68
N VAL A 197 3.05 -6.72 13.13
CA VAL A 197 4.19 -5.95 12.60
C VAL A 197 4.26 -6.14 11.09
N VAL A 198 4.24 -5.04 10.36
CA VAL A 198 4.30 -5.01 8.90
C VAL A 198 5.62 -4.39 8.46
N ASP A 199 6.30 -5.03 7.54
CA ASP A 199 7.37 -4.40 6.75
C ASP A 199 6.97 -4.44 5.28
N ALA A 200 6.76 -3.28 4.67
CA ALA A 200 6.26 -3.17 3.30
C ALA A 200 7.35 -3.21 2.23
N ASN A 201 8.62 -3.45 2.60
CA ASN A 201 9.70 -3.62 1.65
C ASN A 201 9.63 -4.99 0.96
N LEU A 202 9.84 -4.99 -0.38
CA LEU A 202 9.79 -6.20 -1.22
C LEU A 202 11.15 -6.88 -1.39
N GLU A 203 12.24 -6.19 -1.07
CA GLU A 203 13.60 -6.65 -1.38
C GLU A 203 14.03 -7.87 -0.57
N GLU A 204 13.50 -8.02 0.64
CA GLU A 204 13.81 -9.16 1.51
C GLU A 204 12.56 -9.89 1.98
N THR A 205 12.57 -11.20 1.89
CA THR A 205 11.46 -12.06 2.32
C THR A 205 11.23 -11.97 3.83
N VAL A 206 12.31 -11.83 4.60
CA VAL A 206 12.27 -11.68 6.07
C VAL A 206 13.23 -10.56 6.49
N PRO A 207 12.79 -9.30 6.41
CA PRO A 207 13.61 -8.18 6.84
C PRO A 207 13.92 -8.23 8.34
N PRO A 208 15.04 -7.62 8.81
CA PRO A 208 15.45 -7.64 10.22
C PRO A 208 14.35 -7.16 11.19
N PHE A 209 13.51 -6.24 10.74
CA PHE A 209 12.38 -5.77 11.54
C PHE A 209 11.34 -6.86 11.81
N LEU A 210 11.03 -7.69 10.81
CA LEU A 210 10.12 -8.83 10.99
C LEU A 210 10.78 -9.99 11.74
N GLN A 211 12.09 -10.19 11.61
CA GLN A 211 12.83 -11.18 12.43
C GLN A 211 12.69 -10.84 13.91
N ALA A 212 12.94 -9.58 14.29
CA ALA A 212 12.80 -9.11 15.65
C ALA A 212 11.36 -9.23 16.22
N ALA A 213 10.35 -9.10 15.37
CA ALA A 213 8.95 -9.33 15.73
C ALA A 213 8.65 -10.83 15.94
N THR A 214 9.15 -11.69 15.05
CA THR A 214 8.96 -13.15 15.12
C THR A 214 9.61 -13.74 16.38
N GLU A 215 10.80 -13.26 16.78
CA GLU A 215 11.46 -13.65 18.04
C GLU A 215 10.62 -13.33 19.28
N ARG A 216 9.64 -12.44 19.15
CA ARG A 216 8.68 -12.04 20.20
C ARG A 216 7.30 -12.67 20.03
N GLU A 217 7.21 -13.67 19.16
CA GLU A 217 5.96 -14.40 18.87
C GLU A 217 4.82 -13.48 18.33
N LEU A 218 5.15 -12.32 17.74
CA LEU A 218 4.19 -11.42 17.14
C LEU A 218 3.84 -11.86 15.72
N ALA A 219 2.60 -11.61 15.31
CA ALA A 219 2.18 -11.82 13.94
C ALA A 219 2.87 -10.82 13.00
N THR A 220 3.31 -11.29 11.85
CA THR A 220 4.05 -10.48 10.87
C THR A 220 3.39 -10.51 9.49
N VAL A 221 3.55 -9.41 8.76
CA VAL A 221 3.16 -9.27 7.34
C VAL A 221 4.35 -8.68 6.59
N ASN A 222 4.80 -9.35 5.54
CA ASN A 222 5.91 -8.88 4.71
C ASN A 222 5.43 -8.10 3.48
N GLY A 223 6.37 -7.46 2.76
CA GLY A 223 6.06 -6.66 1.59
C GLY A 223 5.46 -7.46 0.44
N LEU A 224 5.81 -8.75 0.29
CA LEU A 224 5.22 -9.62 -0.71
C LEU A 224 3.74 -9.88 -0.44
N ASP A 225 3.35 -10.09 0.82
CA ASP A 225 1.93 -10.24 1.20
C ASP A 225 1.13 -8.97 0.89
N VAL A 226 1.68 -7.80 1.22
CA VAL A 226 1.06 -6.50 0.90
C VAL A 226 0.89 -6.33 -0.61
N PHE A 227 1.93 -6.61 -1.38
CA PHE A 227 1.92 -6.52 -2.84
C PHE A 227 0.92 -7.48 -3.49
N LEU A 228 0.84 -8.73 -3.02
CA LEU A 228 -0.09 -9.71 -3.55
C LEU A 228 -1.55 -9.35 -3.27
N GLU A 229 -1.86 -8.84 -2.08
CA GLU A 229 -3.21 -8.39 -1.77
C GLU A 229 -3.60 -7.14 -2.57
N GLN A 230 -2.66 -6.20 -2.80
CA GLN A 230 -2.87 -5.08 -3.71
C GLN A 230 -3.15 -5.57 -5.13
N ALA A 231 -2.32 -6.47 -5.66
CA ALA A 231 -2.48 -7.00 -7.01
C ALA A 231 -3.79 -7.82 -7.18
N ALA A 232 -4.20 -8.55 -6.14
CA ALA A 232 -5.50 -9.23 -6.15
C ALA A 232 -6.66 -8.24 -6.19
N PHE A 233 -6.53 -7.11 -5.48
CA PHE A 233 -7.52 -6.04 -5.52
C PHE A 233 -7.58 -5.40 -6.91
N ASP A 234 -6.43 -5.14 -7.55
CA ASP A 234 -6.32 -4.61 -8.90
C ASP A 234 -6.99 -5.55 -9.93
N PHE A 235 -6.68 -6.85 -9.85
CA PHE A 235 -7.29 -7.87 -10.70
C PHE A 235 -8.81 -7.87 -10.58
N ARG A 236 -9.33 -7.83 -9.36
CA ARG A 236 -10.78 -7.78 -9.11
C ARG A 236 -11.43 -6.51 -9.65
N LEU A 237 -10.78 -5.37 -9.55
CA LEU A 237 -11.29 -4.11 -10.11
C LEU A 237 -11.37 -4.12 -11.64
N TRP A 238 -10.43 -4.80 -12.32
CA TRP A 238 -10.45 -4.91 -13.78
C TRP A 238 -11.45 -5.96 -14.28
N THR A 239 -11.51 -7.13 -13.61
CA THR A 239 -12.21 -8.31 -14.13
C THR A 239 -13.56 -8.57 -13.47
N GLY A 240 -13.79 -8.03 -12.28
CA GLY A 240 -14.93 -8.40 -11.41
C GLY A 240 -14.80 -9.78 -10.77
N ILE A 241 -13.66 -10.47 -10.93
CA ILE A 241 -13.42 -11.84 -10.46
C ILE A 241 -12.41 -11.79 -9.31
N GLU A 242 -12.62 -12.62 -8.27
CA GLU A 242 -11.64 -12.81 -7.21
C GLU A 242 -10.52 -13.75 -7.68
N PRO A 243 -9.25 -13.33 -7.70
CA PRO A 243 -8.16 -14.17 -8.19
C PRO A 243 -7.76 -15.24 -7.16
N GLU A 244 -7.18 -16.34 -7.64
CA GLU A 244 -6.49 -17.31 -6.78
C GLU A 244 -5.13 -16.76 -6.35
N ARG A 245 -5.02 -16.35 -5.08
CA ARG A 245 -3.79 -15.74 -4.52
C ARG A 245 -2.57 -16.66 -4.58
N THR A 246 -2.77 -17.97 -4.45
CA THR A 246 -1.70 -18.96 -4.57
C THR A 246 -1.05 -18.93 -5.95
N VAL A 247 -1.84 -18.86 -7.02
CA VAL A 247 -1.35 -18.75 -8.41
C VAL A 247 -0.57 -17.46 -8.62
N MET A 248 -1.05 -16.34 -8.03
CA MET A 248 -0.36 -15.06 -8.12
C MET A 248 0.96 -15.08 -7.34
N ARG A 249 0.98 -15.67 -6.13
CA ARG A 249 2.16 -15.82 -5.30
C ARG A 249 3.24 -16.64 -5.99
N GLU A 250 2.91 -17.86 -6.42
CA GLU A 250 3.83 -18.74 -7.13
C GLU A 250 4.47 -18.05 -8.34
N ALA A 251 3.69 -17.23 -9.07
CA ALA A 251 4.20 -16.48 -10.20
C ALA A 251 5.21 -15.37 -9.83
N VAL A 252 5.08 -14.78 -8.65
CA VAL A 252 6.01 -13.76 -8.16
C VAL A 252 7.26 -14.42 -7.57
N GLU A 253 7.08 -15.47 -6.75
CA GLU A 253 8.18 -16.23 -6.15
C GLU A 253 9.08 -16.85 -7.24
N GLU A 254 8.50 -17.43 -8.31
CA GLU A 254 9.25 -17.92 -9.47
C GLU A 254 10.06 -16.82 -10.17
N TYR A 255 9.51 -15.61 -10.28
CA TYR A 255 10.19 -14.46 -10.90
C TYR A 255 11.31 -13.89 -10.03
N LEU A 256 11.12 -13.88 -8.72
CA LEU A 256 12.10 -13.36 -7.75
C LEU A 256 13.12 -14.42 -7.29
N GLU A 257 13.01 -15.67 -7.78
CA GLU A 257 13.87 -16.80 -7.40
C GLU A 257 13.84 -17.08 -5.87
N LEU A 258 12.67 -16.94 -5.24
CA LEU A 258 12.43 -17.13 -3.81
C LEU A 258 12.04 -18.59 -3.49
#